data_89a0f16a5eb18b82ab17e9d6d516b6e1
#
_entry.id   89a0f16a5eb18b82ab17e9d6d516b6e1
#
_cell.length_a   1.000
_cell.length_b   1.000
_cell.length_c   1.000
_cell.angle_alpha   90.00
_cell.angle_beta   90.00
_cell.angle_gamma   90.00
#
_symmetry.space_group_name_H-M   'P 1'
#
loop_
_entity.id
_entity.type
_entity.pdbx_description
1 polymer ?
#
loop_
_entity_poly.entity_id
_entity_poly.type
_entity_poly.pdbx_seq_one_letter_code
_entity_poly.pdbx_strand_id
1 'polypeptide(L)'
;MGRKKTPGLVKRGDFWHIDKKVRGRRLCESTGESDLGKAEEYLARKIEEIRQASVYGVRPVRTFRMAATKFLNESTKRSLARDADCLKQLDSFIGDMEISKVHMGTLQPYIDARKIQGIKSGTITRDLAVVRRILTLSARVWRDENNQPWIDTAPLLQMPNWEDAAEPYPLTWDEQQRFFKLLPDYLHKMALFKVNTGLREQGVCWLKWDWEVKVPSLMTSIFITPGKPVSYDDGIWPGEKNKEDQIVVLNHIAHSVIEGQRGLHSTYVFPFKDKRLERMHTTSWKNAWKNAKLPCDGSFSKGPHNLKHTFGRRLRAAGVSFETRKVLLHHTTGDITTHYSSAELRELIDAVDCICNAESGVSLTVLKRANTG
;
A
#
# COMPACT_ATOMS: atom_id res chain seq x y z
N MET A 1 -2.02 26.10 65.16
CA MET A 1 -2.77 24.92 64.67
C MET A 1 -2.16 24.48 63.38
N GLY A 2 -1.52 23.28 63.33
CA GLY A 2 -0.92 22.74 62.12
C GLY A 2 -2.00 22.44 61.06
N ARG A 3 -1.81 22.90 59.83
CA ARG A 3 -2.70 22.66 58.71
C ARG A 3 -2.84 21.14 58.49
N LYS A 4 -4.06 20.60 58.54
CA LYS A 4 -4.33 19.17 58.35
C LYS A 4 -3.77 18.77 57.00
N LYS A 5 -2.95 17.70 56.98
CA LYS A 5 -2.45 17.12 55.70
C LYS A 5 -3.62 16.69 54.84
N THR A 6 -3.65 17.16 53.61
CA THR A 6 -4.69 16.73 52.64
C THR A 6 -4.46 15.26 52.24
N PRO A 7 -5.42 14.36 52.51
CA PRO A 7 -5.24 12.95 52.23
C PRO A 7 -5.03 12.70 50.72
N GLY A 8 -3.89 12.09 50.38
CA GLY A 8 -3.56 11.73 49.02
C GLY A 8 -2.60 12.71 48.31
N LEU A 9 -2.11 13.74 49.00
CA LEU A 9 -1.02 14.59 48.56
C LEU A 9 0.23 14.38 49.38
N VAL A 10 1.36 14.17 48.73
CA VAL A 10 2.68 13.97 49.34
C VAL A 10 3.67 14.92 48.66
N LYS A 11 4.41 15.73 49.46
CA LYS A 11 5.45 16.60 48.95
C LYS A 11 6.72 15.77 48.67
N ARG A 12 7.24 15.85 47.47
CA ARG A 12 8.49 15.22 47.03
C ARG A 12 9.36 16.30 46.34
N GLY A 13 10.45 16.68 46.98
CA GLY A 13 11.23 17.82 46.55
C GLY A 13 10.40 19.11 46.58
N ASP A 14 10.41 19.86 45.52
CA ASP A 14 9.70 21.14 45.41
C ASP A 14 8.24 21.01 45.00
N PHE A 15 7.81 19.83 44.54
CA PHE A 15 6.47 19.62 43.97
C PHE A 15 5.60 18.67 44.81
N TRP A 16 4.29 18.91 44.74
CA TRP A 16 3.29 18.00 45.33
C TRP A 16 2.99 16.87 44.36
N HIS A 17 2.85 15.66 44.90
CA HIS A 17 2.50 14.44 44.21
C HIS A 17 1.20 13.87 44.76
N ILE A 18 0.37 13.32 43.88
CA ILE A 18 -0.80 12.54 44.26
C ILE A 18 -0.36 11.11 44.53
N ASP A 19 -0.79 10.53 45.65
CA ASP A 19 -0.79 9.10 45.92
C ASP A 19 -2.09 8.76 46.64
N LYS A 20 -3.12 8.44 45.86
CA LYS A 20 -4.48 8.22 46.33
C LYS A 20 -5.20 7.15 45.55
N LYS A 21 -5.95 6.28 46.20
CA LYS A 21 -6.85 5.35 45.56
C LYS A 21 -8.25 5.97 45.44
N VAL A 22 -8.75 6.13 44.20
CA VAL A 22 -10.06 6.68 43.90
C VAL A 22 -10.84 5.64 43.10
N ARG A 23 -11.97 5.16 43.61
CA ARG A 23 -12.84 4.16 42.96
C ARG A 23 -12.09 2.92 42.46
N GLY A 24 -11.19 2.38 43.27
CA GLY A 24 -10.40 1.20 42.92
C GLY A 24 -9.11 1.49 42.12
N ARG A 25 -8.98 2.67 41.51
CA ARG A 25 -7.81 3.10 40.76
C ARG A 25 -6.82 3.84 41.65
N ARG A 26 -5.53 3.52 41.58
CA ARG A 26 -4.46 4.28 42.23
C ARG A 26 -4.03 5.42 41.32
N LEU A 27 -4.13 6.65 41.80
CA LEU A 27 -3.53 7.85 41.24
C LEU A 27 -2.15 8.03 41.85
N CYS A 28 -1.11 8.04 41.02
CA CYS A 28 0.27 8.27 41.44
C CYS A 28 0.95 9.11 40.38
N GLU A 29 0.84 10.44 40.49
CA GLU A 29 1.42 11.38 39.55
C GLU A 29 1.86 12.68 40.21
N SER A 30 2.77 13.45 39.58
CA SER A 30 3.12 14.80 40.03
C SER A 30 2.00 15.77 39.66
N THR A 31 1.66 16.69 40.55
CA THR A 31 0.77 17.80 40.23
C THR A 31 1.45 18.88 39.40
N GLY A 32 2.80 18.93 39.39
CA GLY A 32 3.59 20.02 38.82
C GLY A 32 3.53 21.33 39.66
N GLU A 33 2.81 21.33 40.79
CA GLU A 33 2.58 22.50 41.64
C GLU A 33 3.42 22.44 42.91
N SER A 34 4.05 23.57 43.24
CA SER A 34 4.78 23.78 44.51
C SER A 34 3.89 24.33 45.61
N ASP A 35 2.80 24.99 45.24
CA ASP A 35 1.77 25.48 46.21
C ASP A 35 0.76 24.40 46.56
N LEU A 36 0.45 24.27 47.84
CA LEU A 36 -0.47 23.24 48.32
C LEU A 36 -1.91 23.50 47.86
N GLY A 37 -2.36 24.75 47.80
CA GLY A 37 -3.73 25.08 47.37
C GLY A 37 -3.97 24.69 45.95
N LYS A 38 -3.03 25.02 45.06
CA LYS A 38 -3.10 24.62 43.62
C LYS A 38 -3.02 23.11 43.47
N ALA A 39 -2.21 22.43 44.24
CA ALA A 39 -2.14 20.96 44.26
C ALA A 39 -3.44 20.31 44.73
N GLU A 40 -4.14 20.92 45.70
CA GLU A 40 -5.48 20.48 46.16
C GLU A 40 -6.54 20.67 45.06
N GLU A 41 -6.53 21.78 44.36
CA GLU A 41 -7.39 22.05 43.19
C GLU A 41 -7.13 21.02 42.06
N TYR A 42 -5.86 20.75 41.80
CA TYR A 42 -5.49 19.72 40.83
C TYR A 42 -6.02 18.34 41.19
N LEU A 43 -5.84 17.93 42.51
CA LEU A 43 -6.36 16.66 43.00
C LEU A 43 -7.89 16.60 42.91
N ALA A 44 -8.59 17.67 43.32
CA ALA A 44 -10.06 17.74 43.27
C ALA A 44 -10.56 17.57 41.80
N ARG A 45 -9.92 18.26 40.84
CA ARG A 45 -10.23 18.14 39.43
C ARG A 45 -10.03 16.70 38.96
N LYS A 46 -8.92 16.06 39.30
CA LYS A 46 -8.64 14.67 38.92
C LYS A 46 -9.64 13.67 39.48
N ILE A 47 -10.07 13.88 40.73
CA ILE A 47 -11.12 13.05 41.36
C ILE A 47 -12.43 13.20 40.60
N GLU A 48 -12.81 14.43 40.24
CA GLU A 48 -14.04 14.68 39.49
C GLU A 48 -13.96 14.14 38.05
N GLU A 49 -12.84 14.27 37.38
CA GLU A 49 -12.60 13.62 36.06
C GLU A 49 -12.84 12.11 36.11
N ILE A 50 -12.31 11.43 37.15
CA ILE A 50 -12.51 9.99 37.33
C ILE A 50 -13.97 9.67 37.66
N ARG A 51 -14.63 10.52 38.46
CA ARG A 51 -16.04 10.36 38.78
C ARG A 51 -16.90 10.52 37.51
N GLN A 52 -16.70 11.56 36.76
CA GLN A 52 -17.40 11.81 35.48
C GLN A 52 -17.24 10.63 34.54
N ALA A 53 -16.00 10.15 34.38
CA ALA A 53 -15.73 9.01 33.50
C ALA A 53 -16.38 7.70 34.02
N SER A 54 -16.28 7.41 35.32
CA SER A 54 -16.73 6.13 35.91
C SER A 54 -18.23 6.05 36.17
N VAL A 55 -18.91 7.18 36.43
CA VAL A 55 -20.36 7.22 36.78
C VAL A 55 -21.18 7.63 35.58
N TYR A 56 -20.72 8.63 34.85
CA TYR A 56 -21.47 9.25 33.74
C TYR A 56 -20.94 8.88 32.35
N GLY A 57 -19.88 8.10 32.29
CA GLY A 57 -19.28 7.67 31.02
C GLY A 57 -18.67 8.83 30.21
N VAL A 58 -18.40 9.98 30.85
CA VAL A 58 -17.78 11.13 30.19
C VAL A 58 -16.35 10.80 29.81
N ARG A 59 -16.04 10.88 28.51
CA ARG A 59 -14.72 10.56 27.97
C ARG A 59 -13.81 11.78 27.98
N PRO A 60 -12.50 11.60 28.19
CA PRO A 60 -11.53 12.67 27.99
C PRO A 60 -11.61 13.20 26.55
N VAL A 61 -11.60 14.53 26.40
CA VAL A 61 -11.56 15.16 25.08
C VAL A 61 -10.22 14.82 24.41
N ARG A 62 -10.27 14.25 23.21
CA ARG A 62 -9.10 13.91 22.40
C ARG A 62 -9.25 14.51 21.00
N THR A 63 -8.19 15.13 20.51
CA THR A 63 -8.18 15.66 19.16
C THR A 63 -7.86 14.56 18.13
N PHE A 64 -8.22 14.81 16.88
CA PHE A 64 -7.85 13.93 15.78
C PHE A 64 -6.32 13.79 15.65
N ARG A 65 -5.56 14.86 15.88
CA ARG A 65 -4.09 14.86 15.89
C ARG A 65 -3.52 13.86 16.91
N MET A 66 -4.09 13.82 18.11
CA MET A 66 -3.68 12.83 19.12
C MET A 66 -3.92 11.39 18.64
N ALA A 67 -5.06 11.14 18.02
CA ALA A 67 -5.39 9.83 17.47
C ALA A 67 -4.51 9.46 16.27
N ALA A 68 -4.21 10.43 15.39
CA ALA A 68 -3.31 10.25 14.26
C ALA A 68 -1.88 9.92 14.73
N THR A 69 -1.38 10.63 15.74
CA THR A 69 -0.06 10.34 16.35
C THR A 69 -0.01 8.94 16.94
N LYS A 70 -1.04 8.54 17.69
CA LYS A 70 -1.13 7.19 18.23
C LYS A 70 -1.16 6.13 17.14
N PHE A 71 -1.92 6.36 16.07
CA PHE A 71 -1.98 5.47 14.91
C PHE A 71 -0.61 5.29 14.26
N LEU A 72 0.14 6.37 14.06
CA LEU A 72 1.48 6.31 13.47
C LEU A 72 2.47 5.57 14.36
N ASN A 73 2.40 5.77 15.67
CA ASN A 73 3.30 5.12 16.63
C ASN A 73 3.05 3.60 16.79
N GLU A 74 1.79 3.16 16.63
CA GLU A 74 1.41 1.75 16.79
C GLU A 74 1.41 0.96 15.48
N SER A 75 1.48 1.64 14.33
CA SER A 75 1.34 0.99 13.04
C SER A 75 2.67 0.45 12.51
N THR A 76 2.66 -0.82 12.14
CA THR A 76 3.79 -1.51 11.49
C THR A 76 3.62 -1.64 9.97
N LYS A 77 2.71 -0.84 9.36
CA LYS A 77 2.42 -0.89 7.94
C LYS A 77 3.62 -0.45 7.10
N ARG A 78 3.90 -1.19 6.04
CA ARG A 78 4.91 -0.81 5.04
C ARG A 78 4.65 0.57 4.40
N SER A 79 3.39 0.96 4.25
CA SER A 79 2.98 2.24 3.65
C SER A 79 2.84 3.37 4.67
N LEU A 80 3.45 3.26 5.86
CA LEU A 80 3.27 4.22 6.95
C LEU A 80 3.70 5.64 6.58
N ALA A 81 4.80 5.79 5.83
CA ALA A 81 5.28 7.09 5.38
C ALA A 81 4.19 7.83 4.56
N ARG A 82 3.50 7.11 3.66
CA ARG A 82 2.39 7.68 2.90
C ARG A 82 1.18 8.04 3.76
N ASP A 83 0.86 7.22 4.77
CA ASP A 83 -0.21 7.53 5.71
C ASP A 83 0.16 8.80 6.52
N ALA A 84 1.44 8.98 6.89
CA ALA A 84 1.93 10.19 7.55
C ALA A 84 1.81 11.44 6.67
N ASP A 85 2.18 11.34 5.38
CA ASP A 85 2.01 12.44 4.41
C ASP A 85 0.53 12.84 4.26
N CYS A 86 -0.37 11.86 4.20
CA CYS A 86 -1.80 12.07 4.17
C CYS A 86 -2.29 12.80 5.44
N LEU A 87 -1.90 12.32 6.62
CA LEU A 87 -2.29 12.90 7.90
C LEU A 87 -1.77 14.32 8.08
N LYS A 88 -0.55 14.61 7.59
CA LYS A 88 0.01 15.98 7.56
C LYS A 88 -0.87 16.94 6.74
N GLN A 89 -1.44 16.48 5.62
CA GLN A 89 -2.35 17.32 4.82
C GLN A 89 -3.73 17.49 5.47
N LEU A 90 -4.23 16.50 6.19
CA LEU A 90 -5.50 16.54 6.92
C LEU A 90 -5.41 17.40 8.17
N ASP A 91 -4.22 17.59 8.73
CA ASP A 91 -4.02 18.24 10.02
C ASP A 91 -4.56 19.67 10.09
N SER A 92 -4.41 20.46 9.01
CA SER A 92 -4.93 21.82 8.92
C SER A 92 -6.47 21.90 8.87
N PHE A 93 -7.17 20.79 8.55
CA PHE A 93 -8.62 20.75 8.44
C PHE A 93 -9.28 20.18 9.70
N ILE A 94 -8.72 19.10 10.24
CA ILE A 94 -9.34 18.34 11.33
C ILE A 94 -8.38 18.04 12.50
N GLY A 95 -7.12 18.45 12.44
CA GLY A 95 -6.10 18.08 13.44
C GLY A 95 -6.49 18.45 14.87
N ASP A 96 -6.95 19.67 15.10
CA ASP A 96 -7.37 20.17 16.41
C ASP A 96 -8.83 19.86 16.76
N MET A 97 -9.57 19.28 15.81
CA MET A 97 -10.96 18.89 16.03
C MET A 97 -11.05 17.73 17.02
N GLU A 98 -12.03 17.78 17.91
CA GLU A 98 -12.35 16.63 18.75
C GLU A 98 -12.72 15.42 17.89
N ILE A 99 -12.10 14.27 18.15
CA ILE A 99 -12.24 13.07 17.31
C ILE A 99 -13.69 12.58 17.21
N SER A 100 -14.50 12.79 18.25
CA SER A 100 -15.93 12.48 18.25
C SER A 100 -16.76 13.31 17.27
N LYS A 101 -16.24 14.47 16.85
CA LYS A 101 -16.87 15.40 15.90
C LYS A 101 -16.41 15.22 14.46
N VAL A 102 -15.45 14.31 14.22
CA VAL A 102 -14.98 14.01 12.86
C VAL A 102 -15.99 13.13 12.14
N HIS A 103 -16.60 13.66 11.10
CA HIS A 103 -17.59 12.97 10.26
C HIS A 103 -17.50 13.48 8.81
N MET A 104 -18.30 12.93 7.91
CA MET A 104 -18.22 13.25 6.48
C MET A 104 -18.35 14.76 6.20
N GLY A 105 -19.26 15.47 6.88
CA GLY A 105 -19.44 16.90 6.72
C GLY A 105 -18.22 17.73 7.12
N THR A 106 -17.49 17.34 8.17
CA THR A 106 -16.26 18.02 8.60
C THR A 106 -15.05 17.69 7.71
N LEU A 107 -15.12 16.61 6.94
CA LEU A 107 -14.12 16.24 5.93
C LEU A 107 -14.37 16.87 4.56
N GLN A 108 -15.57 17.43 4.31
CA GLN A 108 -15.93 17.98 3.01
C GLN A 108 -14.99 19.12 2.57
N PRO A 109 -14.59 20.10 3.43
CA PRO A 109 -13.62 21.11 3.05
C PRO A 109 -12.27 20.55 2.55
N TYR A 110 -11.79 19.49 3.17
CA TYR A 110 -10.59 18.78 2.70
C TYR A 110 -10.80 18.18 1.31
N ILE A 111 -11.92 17.48 1.12
CA ILE A 111 -12.25 16.83 -0.16
C ILE A 111 -12.33 17.88 -1.27
N ASP A 112 -12.98 19.01 -1.03
CA ASP A 112 -13.16 20.07 -2.01
C ASP A 112 -11.81 20.75 -2.35
N ALA A 113 -10.99 21.03 -1.34
CA ALA A 113 -9.65 21.55 -1.56
C ALA A 113 -8.79 20.59 -2.41
N ARG A 114 -8.87 19.28 -2.17
CA ARG A 114 -8.13 18.28 -2.95
C ARG A 114 -8.65 18.18 -4.39
N LYS A 115 -9.94 18.29 -4.60
CA LYS A 115 -10.55 18.33 -5.95
C LYS A 115 -10.10 19.57 -6.72
N ILE A 116 -10.10 20.76 -6.09
CA ILE A 116 -9.62 22.02 -6.69
C ILE A 116 -8.13 21.89 -7.10
N GLN A 117 -7.32 21.17 -6.31
CA GLN A 117 -5.92 20.86 -6.65
C GLN A 117 -5.78 19.85 -7.81
N GLY A 118 -6.87 19.35 -8.38
CA GLY A 118 -6.85 18.33 -9.44
C GLY A 118 -6.44 16.92 -8.95
N ILE A 119 -6.54 16.64 -7.65
CA ILE A 119 -6.22 15.34 -7.09
C ILE A 119 -7.33 14.35 -7.41
N LYS A 120 -6.95 13.19 -7.96
CA LYS A 120 -7.90 12.15 -8.35
C LYS A 120 -8.66 11.54 -7.16
N SER A 121 -9.92 11.21 -7.39
CA SER A 121 -10.82 10.60 -6.41
C SER A 121 -10.23 9.36 -5.73
N GLY A 122 -9.50 8.54 -6.45
CA GLY A 122 -8.81 7.38 -5.90
C GLY A 122 -7.73 7.73 -4.87
N THR A 123 -7.10 8.91 -4.93
CA THR A 123 -6.16 9.39 -3.91
C THR A 123 -6.93 9.89 -2.70
N ILE A 124 -7.97 10.71 -2.90
CA ILE A 124 -8.83 11.21 -1.83
C ILE A 124 -9.45 10.04 -1.05
N THR A 125 -9.96 9.03 -1.74
CA THR A 125 -10.51 7.79 -1.12
C THR A 125 -9.47 7.10 -0.23
N ARG A 126 -8.20 7.03 -0.64
CA ARG A 126 -7.15 6.44 0.19
C ARG A 126 -6.85 7.30 1.42
N ASP A 127 -6.91 8.62 1.30
CA ASP A 127 -6.72 9.53 2.41
C ASP A 127 -7.87 9.38 3.43
N LEU A 128 -9.12 9.34 2.97
CA LEU A 128 -10.28 9.08 3.81
C LEU A 128 -10.27 7.67 4.44
N ALA A 129 -9.67 6.68 3.77
CA ALA A 129 -9.51 5.35 4.34
C ALA A 129 -8.58 5.34 5.56
N VAL A 130 -7.57 6.21 5.62
CA VAL A 130 -6.72 6.40 6.82
C VAL A 130 -7.55 6.97 7.96
N VAL A 131 -8.33 8.03 7.70
CA VAL A 131 -9.25 8.62 8.69
C VAL A 131 -10.23 7.56 9.20
N ARG A 132 -10.89 6.83 8.31
CA ARG A 132 -11.82 5.74 8.67
C ARG A 132 -11.16 4.70 9.57
N ARG A 133 -9.90 4.34 9.27
CA ARG A 133 -9.14 3.38 10.09
C ARG A 133 -8.90 3.91 11.49
N ILE A 134 -8.49 5.18 11.63
CA ILE A 134 -8.27 5.83 12.93
C ILE A 134 -9.56 5.89 13.75
N LEU A 135 -10.67 6.32 13.15
CA LEU A 135 -11.97 6.37 13.81
C LEU A 135 -12.44 4.97 14.24
N THR A 136 -12.22 3.95 13.40
CA THR A 136 -12.54 2.56 13.75
C THR A 136 -11.70 2.05 14.93
N LEU A 137 -10.40 2.38 14.97
CA LEU A 137 -9.52 2.02 16.09
C LEU A 137 -9.97 2.73 17.37
N SER A 138 -10.33 3.99 17.28
CA SER A 138 -10.81 4.81 18.40
C SER A 138 -12.12 4.28 19.00
N ALA A 139 -13.02 3.76 18.17
CA ALA A 139 -14.28 3.21 18.60
C ALA A 139 -14.18 1.78 19.14
N ARG A 140 -13.33 0.95 18.54
CA ARG A 140 -13.36 -0.50 18.77
C ARG A 140 -12.16 -1.07 19.49
N VAL A 141 -10.97 -0.46 19.36
CA VAL A 141 -9.70 -1.02 19.82
C VAL A 141 -9.11 -0.21 20.97
N TRP A 142 -8.96 1.09 20.76
CA TRP A 142 -8.31 1.93 21.76
C TRP A 142 -9.21 2.14 22.97
N ARG A 143 -8.63 1.93 24.13
CA ARG A 143 -9.30 2.14 25.43
C ARG A 143 -8.58 3.24 26.17
N ASP A 144 -9.35 4.02 26.91
CA ASP A 144 -8.81 4.95 27.88
C ASP A 144 -8.47 4.24 29.21
N GLU A 145 -8.04 5.01 30.18
CA GLU A 145 -7.65 4.53 31.49
C GLU A 145 -8.83 3.94 32.31
N ASN A 146 -10.08 4.23 31.89
CA ASN A 146 -11.30 3.68 32.48
C ASN A 146 -11.86 2.52 31.65
N ASN A 147 -11.07 1.96 30.71
CA ASN A 147 -11.46 0.91 29.79
C ASN A 147 -12.63 1.31 28.85
N GLN A 148 -12.87 2.60 28.67
CA GLN A 148 -13.86 3.13 27.73
C GLN A 148 -13.24 3.32 26.34
N PRO A 149 -13.98 3.08 25.25
CA PRO A 149 -13.49 3.41 23.91
C PRO A 149 -13.30 4.93 23.77
N TRP A 150 -12.38 5.35 22.91
CA TRP A 150 -12.11 6.78 22.71
C TRP A 150 -13.30 7.54 22.14
N ILE A 151 -14.12 6.88 21.30
CA ILE A 151 -15.41 7.39 20.80
C ILE A 151 -16.45 6.26 20.88
N ASP A 152 -17.72 6.59 20.92
CA ASP A 152 -18.80 5.59 21.02
C ASP A 152 -18.89 4.71 19.78
N THR A 153 -18.98 5.36 18.63
CA THR A 153 -19.14 4.73 17.33
C THR A 153 -18.29 5.41 16.28
N ALA A 154 -17.74 4.63 15.35
CA ALA A 154 -17.08 5.19 14.19
C ALA A 154 -18.15 5.65 13.17
N PRO A 155 -18.13 6.93 12.74
CA PRO A 155 -19.07 7.41 11.75
C PRO A 155 -18.87 6.71 10.40
N LEU A 156 -19.96 6.56 9.64
CA LEU A 156 -19.88 6.10 8.27
C LEU A 156 -19.24 7.18 7.40
N LEU A 157 -18.12 6.87 6.77
CA LEU A 157 -17.50 7.74 5.78
C LEU A 157 -17.83 7.22 4.37
N GLN A 158 -18.58 8.01 3.62
CA GLN A 158 -18.89 7.72 2.24
C GLN A 158 -17.69 8.05 1.35
N MET A 159 -17.16 7.05 0.66
CA MET A 159 -16.02 7.24 -0.22
C MET A 159 -16.44 7.86 -1.55
N PRO A 160 -15.67 8.81 -2.12
CA PRO A 160 -15.93 9.34 -3.45
C PRO A 160 -15.95 8.24 -4.52
N ASN A 161 -16.79 8.39 -5.54
CA ASN A 161 -16.78 7.53 -6.71
C ASN A 161 -15.49 7.70 -7.52
N TRP A 162 -15.05 6.63 -8.17
CA TRP A 162 -13.79 6.60 -8.94
C TRP A 162 -14.02 6.91 -10.43
N GLU A 163 -14.77 7.94 -10.74
CA GLU A 163 -15.11 8.36 -12.10
C GLU A 163 -13.90 8.86 -12.91
N ASP A 164 -12.87 9.35 -12.20
CA ASP A 164 -11.63 9.88 -12.77
C ASP A 164 -10.46 8.89 -12.78
N ALA A 165 -10.72 7.61 -12.52
CA ALA A 165 -9.69 6.59 -12.53
C ALA A 165 -9.15 6.38 -13.95
N ALA A 166 -7.81 6.38 -14.10
CA ALA A 166 -7.21 6.03 -15.37
C ALA A 166 -7.37 4.54 -15.66
N GLU A 167 -7.92 4.22 -16.82
CA GLU A 167 -8.09 2.84 -17.26
C GLU A 167 -6.76 2.19 -17.70
N PRO A 168 -6.63 0.86 -17.56
CA PRO A 168 -5.52 0.14 -18.16
C PRO A 168 -5.51 0.30 -19.67
N TYR A 169 -4.32 0.40 -20.26
CA TYR A 169 -4.12 0.45 -21.71
C TYR A 169 -3.25 -0.73 -22.18
N PRO A 170 -3.82 -1.92 -22.42
CA PRO A 170 -3.09 -3.03 -23.00
C PRO A 170 -2.69 -2.70 -24.44
N LEU A 171 -1.40 -2.86 -24.75
CA LEU A 171 -0.84 -2.54 -26.05
C LEU A 171 -1.25 -3.56 -27.14
N THR A 172 -1.52 -3.07 -28.35
CA THR A 172 -1.52 -3.90 -29.55
C THR A 172 -0.09 -4.30 -29.92
N TRP A 173 0.08 -5.20 -30.88
CA TRP A 173 1.41 -5.60 -31.36
C TRP A 173 2.16 -4.45 -32.02
N ASP A 174 1.49 -3.68 -32.88
CA ASP A 174 2.08 -2.52 -33.57
C ASP A 174 2.47 -1.41 -32.59
N GLU A 175 1.64 -1.13 -31.60
CA GLU A 175 1.92 -0.16 -30.55
C GLU A 175 3.12 -0.61 -29.71
N GLN A 176 3.18 -1.89 -29.35
CA GLN A 176 4.33 -2.43 -28.63
C GLN A 176 5.61 -2.28 -29.45
N GLN A 177 5.60 -2.63 -30.74
CA GLN A 177 6.78 -2.51 -31.62
C GLN A 177 7.26 -1.06 -31.70
N ARG A 178 6.34 -0.11 -31.97
CA ARG A 178 6.68 1.32 -32.04
C ARG A 178 7.25 1.83 -30.72
N PHE A 179 6.62 1.45 -29.61
CA PHE A 179 7.03 1.87 -28.28
C PHE A 179 8.38 1.27 -27.87
N PHE A 180 8.57 -0.02 -28.06
CA PHE A 180 9.79 -0.71 -27.64
C PHE A 180 11.02 -0.26 -28.43
N LYS A 181 10.88 0.06 -29.71
CA LYS A 181 11.97 0.64 -30.52
C LYS A 181 12.50 1.97 -29.98
N LEU A 182 11.68 2.71 -29.22
CA LEU A 182 12.04 4.01 -28.63
C LEU A 182 12.57 3.91 -27.20
N LEU A 183 12.54 2.72 -26.61
CA LEU A 183 13.10 2.48 -25.29
C LEU A 183 14.63 2.33 -25.38
N PRO A 184 15.41 2.87 -24.41
CA PRO A 184 16.79 2.49 -24.23
C PRO A 184 16.94 0.97 -24.05
N ASP A 185 18.06 0.40 -24.46
CA ASP A 185 18.27 -1.06 -24.50
C ASP A 185 17.94 -1.76 -23.16
N TYR A 186 18.37 -1.21 -22.04
CA TYR A 186 18.09 -1.76 -20.71
C TYR A 186 16.58 -1.78 -20.38
N LEU A 187 15.84 -0.72 -20.75
CA LEU A 187 14.38 -0.69 -20.55
C LEU A 187 13.65 -1.56 -21.57
N HIS A 188 14.15 -1.67 -22.79
CA HIS A 188 13.61 -2.56 -23.81
C HIS A 188 13.61 -4.00 -23.35
N LYS A 189 14.76 -4.49 -22.87
CA LYS A 189 14.91 -5.86 -22.36
C LYS A 189 13.99 -6.14 -21.17
N MET A 190 13.92 -5.21 -20.21
CA MET A 190 13.00 -5.30 -19.08
C MET A 190 11.54 -5.29 -19.51
N ALA A 191 11.17 -4.45 -20.48
CA ALA A 191 9.80 -4.36 -21.00
C ALA A 191 9.41 -5.63 -21.76
N LEU A 192 10.34 -6.16 -22.58
CA LEU A 192 10.14 -7.39 -23.34
C LEU A 192 9.97 -8.60 -22.40
N PHE A 193 10.80 -8.70 -21.37
CA PHE A 193 10.64 -9.70 -20.33
C PHE A 193 9.28 -9.57 -19.62
N LYS A 194 8.94 -8.35 -19.17
CA LYS A 194 7.72 -8.09 -18.44
C LYS A 194 6.44 -8.39 -19.23
N VAL A 195 6.40 -8.06 -20.51
CA VAL A 195 5.21 -8.31 -21.35
C VAL A 195 5.01 -9.79 -21.67
N ASN A 196 6.06 -10.61 -21.50
CA ASN A 196 6.04 -12.05 -21.74
C ASN A 196 5.93 -12.91 -20.45
N THR A 197 6.02 -12.29 -19.26
CA THR A 197 5.92 -12.99 -17.97
C THR A 197 4.81 -12.46 -17.09
N GLY A 198 4.28 -11.26 -17.37
CA GLY A 198 3.30 -10.61 -16.50
C GLY A 198 3.82 -10.20 -15.13
N LEU A 199 5.13 -10.32 -14.86
CA LEU A 199 5.73 -9.97 -13.57
C LEU A 199 5.51 -8.50 -13.24
N ARG A 200 5.30 -8.18 -11.97
CA ARG A 200 5.15 -6.79 -11.51
C ARG A 200 6.45 -6.00 -11.72
N GLU A 201 6.33 -4.68 -11.92
CA GLU A 201 7.50 -3.80 -12.14
C GLU A 201 8.61 -4.01 -11.11
N GLN A 202 8.24 -4.06 -9.84
CA GLN A 202 9.20 -4.26 -8.76
C GLN A 202 9.91 -5.61 -8.86
N GLY A 203 9.18 -6.69 -9.21
CA GLY A 203 9.79 -8.01 -9.42
C GLY A 203 10.77 -8.01 -10.59
N VAL A 204 10.49 -7.28 -11.68
CA VAL A 204 11.44 -7.14 -12.80
C VAL A 204 12.69 -6.35 -12.39
N CYS A 205 12.51 -5.25 -11.64
CA CYS A 205 13.64 -4.42 -11.18
C CYS A 205 14.54 -5.14 -10.16
N TRP A 206 14.00 -6.06 -9.38
CA TRP A 206 14.71 -6.84 -8.38
C TRP A 206 15.14 -8.23 -8.86
N LEU A 207 14.82 -8.63 -10.09
CA LEU A 207 15.06 -9.98 -10.56
C LEU A 207 16.53 -10.37 -10.39
N LYS A 208 16.77 -11.41 -9.59
CA LYS A 208 18.11 -11.90 -9.24
C LYS A 208 18.35 -13.29 -9.79
N TRP A 209 19.60 -13.59 -10.08
CA TRP A 209 20.00 -14.93 -10.50
C TRP A 209 19.76 -16.01 -9.43
N ASP A 210 19.85 -15.65 -8.15
CA ASP A 210 19.55 -16.55 -7.02
C ASP A 210 18.09 -17.00 -6.97
N TRP A 211 17.20 -16.31 -7.68
CA TRP A 211 15.79 -16.68 -7.78
C TRP A 211 15.52 -17.66 -8.95
N GLU A 212 16.52 -17.94 -9.75
CA GLU A 212 16.40 -18.87 -10.87
C GLU A 212 16.43 -20.31 -10.38
N VAL A 213 15.46 -21.09 -10.83
CA VAL A 213 15.37 -22.53 -10.60
C VAL A 213 15.41 -23.25 -11.94
N LYS A 214 16.43 -24.07 -12.14
CA LYS A 214 16.53 -24.91 -13.35
C LYS A 214 15.56 -26.07 -13.28
N VAL A 215 14.88 -26.34 -14.36
CA VAL A 215 13.95 -27.48 -14.53
C VAL A 215 14.50 -28.38 -15.63
N PRO A 216 15.44 -29.29 -15.30
CA PRO A 216 16.17 -30.11 -16.30
C PRO A 216 15.23 -30.98 -17.13
N SER A 217 14.16 -31.51 -16.53
CA SER A 217 13.15 -32.32 -17.22
C SER A 217 12.41 -31.60 -18.34
N LEU A 218 12.41 -30.26 -18.33
CA LEU A 218 11.78 -29.41 -19.32
C LEU A 218 12.80 -28.61 -20.13
N MET A 219 14.11 -28.80 -19.90
CA MET A 219 15.23 -28.08 -20.51
C MET A 219 15.06 -26.55 -20.46
N THR A 220 14.51 -26.01 -19.37
CA THR A 220 14.24 -24.59 -19.16
C THR A 220 14.55 -24.20 -17.72
N SER A 221 14.36 -22.92 -17.42
CA SER A 221 14.37 -22.39 -16.08
C SER A 221 13.12 -21.55 -15.80
N ILE A 222 12.81 -21.41 -14.54
CA ILE A 222 11.76 -20.52 -14.01
C ILE A 222 12.41 -19.63 -12.96
N PHE A 223 11.71 -18.55 -12.57
CA PHE A 223 12.12 -17.78 -11.39
C PHE A 223 11.07 -17.93 -10.29
N ILE A 224 11.54 -17.94 -9.04
CA ILE A 224 10.67 -17.90 -7.86
C ILE A 224 10.97 -16.61 -7.10
N THR A 225 10.06 -15.62 -7.18
CA THR A 225 10.21 -14.38 -6.43
C THR A 225 9.72 -14.58 -4.99
N PRO A 226 10.53 -14.23 -3.97
CA PRO A 226 10.15 -14.46 -2.57
C PRO A 226 8.89 -13.67 -2.17
N GLY A 227 7.95 -14.33 -1.53
CA GLY A 227 6.73 -13.72 -1.01
C GLY A 227 6.97 -12.84 0.21
N LYS A 228 7.95 -13.20 1.03
CA LYS A 228 8.32 -12.48 2.26
C LYS A 228 9.45 -11.49 2.01
N PRO A 229 9.61 -10.46 2.87
CA PRO A 229 10.77 -9.58 2.83
C PRO A 229 12.09 -10.36 3.00
N VAL A 230 13.09 -10.00 2.18
CA VAL A 230 14.45 -10.55 2.24
C VAL A 230 15.43 -9.40 2.25
N SER A 231 16.37 -9.40 3.20
CA SER A 231 17.45 -8.41 3.28
C SER A 231 18.60 -8.82 2.38
N TYR A 232 19.11 -7.87 1.60
CA TYR A 232 20.30 -7.99 0.77
C TYR A 232 21.23 -6.81 1.06
N ASP A 233 22.47 -6.87 0.64
CA ASP A 233 23.46 -5.82 0.89
C ASP A 233 23.06 -4.46 0.30
N ASP A 234 22.30 -4.45 -0.78
CA ASP A 234 21.84 -3.25 -1.50
C ASP A 234 20.41 -2.83 -1.16
N GLY A 235 19.82 -3.42 -0.13
CA GLY A 235 18.48 -3.06 0.36
C GLY A 235 17.59 -4.25 0.68
N ILE A 236 16.34 -3.95 0.97
CA ILE A 236 15.36 -4.97 1.36
C ILE A 236 14.40 -5.23 0.19
N TRP A 237 14.40 -6.47 -0.33
CA TRP A 237 13.28 -6.94 -1.14
C TRP A 237 12.03 -6.99 -0.26
N PRO A 238 10.98 -6.29 -0.61
CA PRO A 238 9.85 -6.15 0.30
C PRO A 238 8.88 -7.34 0.31
N GLY A 239 9.17 -8.37 -0.46
CA GLY A 239 8.25 -9.47 -0.71
C GLY A 239 7.16 -9.14 -1.73
N GLU A 240 6.49 -10.16 -2.19
CA GLU A 240 5.34 -10.02 -3.07
C GLU A 240 4.11 -9.46 -2.33
N LYS A 241 3.16 -8.87 -3.07
CA LYS A 241 2.00 -8.19 -2.51
C LYS A 241 1.10 -9.11 -1.68
N ASN A 242 0.99 -10.38 -2.08
CA ASN A 242 0.21 -11.42 -1.40
C ASN A 242 0.98 -12.17 -0.31
N LYS A 243 2.28 -11.86 -0.12
CA LYS A 243 3.20 -12.52 0.82
C LYS A 243 3.46 -14.01 0.54
N GLU A 244 3.17 -14.46 -0.66
CA GLU A 244 3.41 -15.82 -1.15
C GLU A 244 4.46 -15.78 -2.24
N ASP A 245 5.30 -16.82 -2.31
CA ASP A 245 6.28 -16.98 -3.37
C ASP A 245 5.58 -17.08 -4.73
N GLN A 246 6.12 -16.40 -5.74
CA GLN A 246 5.50 -16.38 -7.07
C GLN A 246 6.40 -17.06 -8.09
N ILE A 247 5.83 -18.00 -8.81
CA ILE A 247 6.51 -18.66 -9.94
C ILE A 247 6.37 -17.77 -11.17
N VAL A 248 7.51 -17.48 -11.78
CA VAL A 248 7.61 -16.73 -13.05
C VAL A 248 8.02 -17.70 -14.13
N VAL A 249 7.07 -18.11 -14.93
CA VAL A 249 7.28 -19.02 -16.06
C VAL A 249 7.77 -18.21 -17.27
N LEU A 250 8.74 -18.76 -17.98
CA LEU A 250 9.35 -18.15 -19.16
C LEU A 250 8.81 -18.78 -20.42
N ASN A 251 8.26 -17.98 -21.33
CA ASN A 251 8.10 -18.39 -22.73
C ASN A 251 9.45 -18.27 -23.48
N HIS A 252 9.53 -18.75 -24.70
CA HIS A 252 10.77 -18.73 -25.47
C HIS A 252 11.36 -17.33 -25.67
N ILE A 253 10.52 -16.26 -25.75
CA ILE A 253 10.98 -14.86 -25.85
C ILE A 253 11.59 -14.40 -24.53
N ALA A 254 10.91 -14.62 -23.40
CA ALA A 254 11.43 -14.26 -22.09
C ALA A 254 12.72 -15.03 -21.78
N HIS A 255 12.78 -16.33 -22.14
CA HIS A 255 13.98 -17.15 -21.99
C HIS A 255 15.15 -16.59 -22.82
N SER A 256 14.94 -16.22 -24.07
CA SER A 256 15.97 -15.59 -24.91
C SER A 256 16.48 -14.28 -24.30
N VAL A 257 15.59 -13.47 -23.70
CA VAL A 257 16.00 -12.23 -23.00
C VAL A 257 16.91 -12.57 -21.80
N ILE A 258 16.55 -13.57 -20.98
CA ILE A 258 17.35 -14.00 -19.82
C ILE A 258 18.73 -14.51 -20.28
N GLU A 259 18.78 -15.37 -21.30
CA GLU A 259 20.06 -15.87 -21.83
C GLU A 259 20.97 -14.74 -22.32
N GLY A 260 20.39 -13.71 -22.97
CA GLY A 260 21.14 -12.52 -23.40
C GLY A 260 21.63 -11.62 -22.24
N GLN A 261 21.18 -11.86 -21.01
CA GLN A 261 21.62 -11.13 -19.81
C GLN A 261 22.69 -11.91 -19.01
N ARG A 262 22.92 -13.18 -19.34
CA ARG A 262 23.90 -14.00 -18.59
C ARG A 262 25.31 -13.41 -18.70
N GLY A 263 25.99 -13.38 -17.56
CA GLY A 263 27.37 -12.90 -17.48
C GLY A 263 27.52 -11.37 -17.45
N LEU A 264 26.43 -10.59 -17.64
CA LEU A 264 26.51 -9.14 -17.59
C LEU A 264 26.62 -8.60 -16.14
N HIS A 265 26.07 -9.33 -15.17
CA HIS A 265 26.15 -8.98 -13.75
C HIS A 265 26.00 -10.23 -12.88
N SER A 266 26.72 -10.28 -11.76
CA SER A 266 26.74 -11.45 -10.88
C SER A 266 25.44 -11.68 -10.10
N THR A 267 24.72 -10.62 -9.78
CA THR A 267 23.53 -10.65 -8.89
C THR A 267 22.23 -10.39 -9.63
N TYR A 268 22.17 -9.32 -10.42
CA TYR A 268 20.94 -8.89 -11.08
C TYR A 268 20.82 -9.34 -12.51
N VAL A 269 19.63 -9.78 -12.89
CA VAL A 269 19.31 -10.11 -14.29
C VAL A 269 19.28 -8.87 -15.16
N PHE A 270 18.73 -7.76 -14.65
CA PHE A 270 18.62 -6.48 -15.35
C PHE A 270 19.41 -5.37 -14.63
N PRO A 271 20.74 -5.36 -14.74
CA PRO A 271 21.55 -4.30 -14.13
C PRO A 271 21.43 -2.98 -14.90
N PHE A 272 21.54 -1.88 -14.19
CA PHE A 272 21.71 -0.55 -14.73
C PHE A 272 22.84 0.17 -13.98
N LYS A 273 23.97 0.44 -14.64
CA LYS A 273 25.18 1.03 -14.01
C LYS A 273 25.62 0.25 -12.77
N ASP A 274 25.77 -1.04 -12.92
CA ASP A 274 26.15 -2.02 -11.88
C ASP A 274 25.25 -2.07 -10.63
N LYS A 275 24.02 -1.59 -10.77
CA LYS A 275 22.99 -1.63 -9.71
C LYS A 275 21.66 -2.06 -10.29
N ARG A 276 20.72 -2.41 -9.43
CA ARG A 276 19.32 -2.58 -9.85
C ARG A 276 18.69 -1.24 -10.23
N LEU A 277 17.77 -1.26 -11.16
CA LEU A 277 16.92 -0.11 -11.43
C LEU A 277 15.81 -0.04 -10.35
N GLU A 278 15.56 1.13 -9.77
CA GLU A 278 14.50 1.27 -8.76
C GLU A 278 13.09 1.15 -9.36
N ARG A 279 12.90 1.69 -10.57
CA ARG A 279 11.63 1.66 -11.30
C ARG A 279 11.84 1.77 -12.80
N MET A 280 10.97 1.13 -13.59
CA MET A 280 10.95 1.26 -15.05
C MET A 280 10.29 2.57 -15.52
N HIS A 281 9.34 3.10 -14.74
CA HIS A 281 8.60 4.33 -15.08
C HIS A 281 9.45 5.59 -14.92
N THR A 282 10.49 5.70 -15.73
CA THR A 282 11.45 6.81 -15.80
C THR A 282 11.03 7.89 -16.80
N THR A 283 11.82 8.97 -16.91
CA THR A 283 11.65 9.98 -17.97
C THR A 283 11.78 9.36 -19.35
N SER A 284 12.75 8.45 -19.55
CA SER A 284 12.93 7.72 -20.82
C SER A 284 11.69 6.92 -21.21
N TRP A 285 11.05 6.23 -20.24
CA TRP A 285 9.78 5.54 -20.47
C TRP A 285 8.67 6.48 -20.92
N LYS A 286 8.51 7.62 -20.22
CA LYS A 286 7.48 8.61 -20.55
C LYS A 286 7.67 9.25 -21.92
N ASN A 287 8.92 9.55 -22.26
CA ASN A 287 9.27 10.11 -23.58
C ASN A 287 9.01 9.09 -24.71
N ALA A 288 9.44 7.83 -24.51
CA ALA A 288 9.17 6.77 -25.47
C ALA A 288 7.67 6.54 -25.66
N TRP A 289 6.88 6.55 -24.59
CA TRP A 289 5.41 6.44 -24.63
C TRP A 289 4.79 7.55 -25.50
N LYS A 290 5.17 8.80 -25.23
CA LYS A 290 4.70 9.98 -25.98
C LYS A 290 5.12 9.92 -27.46
N ASN A 291 6.38 9.59 -27.72
CA ASN A 291 6.92 9.54 -29.10
C ASN A 291 6.36 8.36 -29.90
N ALA A 292 5.95 7.28 -29.26
CA ALA A 292 5.21 6.18 -29.87
C ALA A 292 3.76 6.55 -30.23
N LYS A 293 3.33 7.79 -29.96
CA LYS A 293 1.96 8.29 -30.17
C LYS A 293 0.90 7.47 -29.41
N LEU A 294 1.25 6.99 -28.22
CA LEU A 294 0.32 6.31 -27.33
C LEU A 294 -0.51 7.33 -26.54
N PRO A 295 -1.72 6.99 -26.05
CA PRO A 295 -2.60 7.94 -25.36
C PRO A 295 -1.94 8.65 -24.18
N CYS A 296 -2.09 9.96 -24.13
CA CYS A 296 -1.49 10.84 -23.11
C CYS A 296 -2.47 11.75 -22.40
N ASP A 297 -3.77 11.67 -22.68
CA ASP A 297 -4.83 12.54 -22.18
C ASP A 297 -5.20 12.36 -20.70
N GLY A 298 -4.65 11.35 -20.03
CA GLY A 298 -4.96 11.07 -18.62
C GLY A 298 -6.09 10.07 -18.40
N SER A 299 -6.86 9.72 -19.43
CA SER A 299 -7.90 8.69 -19.37
C SER A 299 -7.31 7.29 -19.20
N PHE A 300 -6.05 7.10 -19.65
CA PHE A 300 -5.35 5.82 -19.57
C PHE A 300 -4.10 5.87 -18.71
N SER A 301 -3.80 4.74 -18.09
CA SER A 301 -2.52 4.53 -17.41
C SER A 301 -1.36 4.49 -18.42
N LYS A 302 -0.24 5.13 -18.09
CA LYS A 302 0.97 5.21 -18.95
C LYS A 302 2.15 4.42 -18.38
N GLY A 303 1.92 3.73 -17.26
CA GLY A 303 2.99 3.05 -16.53
C GLY A 303 3.30 1.63 -17.03
N PRO A 304 4.43 1.05 -16.60
CA PRO A 304 4.83 -0.31 -16.96
C PRO A 304 3.81 -1.39 -16.59
N HIS A 305 2.84 -1.08 -15.71
CA HIS A 305 1.78 -2.01 -15.36
C HIS A 305 0.89 -2.40 -16.55
N ASN A 306 0.80 -1.55 -17.57
CA ASN A 306 0.10 -1.88 -18.82
C ASN A 306 0.67 -3.12 -19.52
N LEU A 307 1.96 -3.41 -19.39
CA LEU A 307 2.55 -4.63 -19.95
C LEU A 307 2.00 -5.90 -19.30
N LYS A 308 1.70 -5.84 -18.01
CA LYS A 308 1.01 -6.94 -17.31
C LYS A 308 -0.44 -7.10 -17.80
N HIS A 309 -1.13 -6.00 -18.04
CA HIS A 309 -2.47 -6.04 -18.67
C HIS A 309 -2.41 -6.56 -20.11
N THR A 310 -1.36 -6.19 -20.88
CA THR A 310 -1.11 -6.73 -22.22
C THR A 310 -0.91 -8.24 -22.18
N PHE A 311 -0.06 -8.73 -21.29
CA PHE A 311 0.15 -10.16 -21.06
C PHE A 311 -1.16 -10.89 -20.75
N GLY A 312 -1.92 -10.42 -19.76
CA GLY A 312 -3.20 -11.04 -19.40
C GLY A 312 -4.24 -11.02 -20.52
N ARG A 313 -4.27 -9.95 -21.32
CA ARG A 313 -5.14 -9.84 -22.50
C ARG A 313 -4.75 -10.87 -23.57
N ARG A 314 -3.46 -11.04 -23.84
CA ARG A 314 -2.94 -12.01 -24.82
C ARG A 314 -3.22 -13.45 -24.39
N LEU A 315 -3.00 -13.79 -23.10
CA LEU A 315 -3.39 -15.10 -22.58
C LEU A 315 -4.89 -15.38 -22.78
N ARG A 316 -5.75 -14.38 -22.56
CA ARG A 316 -7.18 -14.51 -22.81
C ARG A 316 -7.50 -14.72 -24.29
N ALA A 317 -6.84 -13.95 -25.16
CA ALA A 317 -7.02 -14.06 -26.61
C ALA A 317 -6.55 -15.42 -27.17
N ALA A 318 -5.49 -15.98 -26.58
CA ALA A 318 -4.98 -17.32 -26.90
C ALA A 318 -5.83 -18.47 -26.32
N GLY A 319 -6.96 -18.19 -25.65
CA GLY A 319 -7.85 -19.21 -25.11
C GLY A 319 -7.37 -19.86 -23.81
N VAL A 320 -6.31 -19.34 -23.18
CA VAL A 320 -5.79 -19.88 -21.91
C VAL A 320 -6.89 -19.84 -20.84
N SER A 321 -7.05 -20.93 -20.10
CA SER A 321 -8.10 -21.10 -19.10
C SER A 321 -8.06 -19.99 -18.03
N PHE A 322 -9.18 -19.69 -17.41
CA PHE A 322 -9.24 -18.65 -16.37
C PHE A 322 -8.35 -19.00 -15.16
N GLU A 323 -8.33 -20.26 -14.76
CA GLU A 323 -7.52 -20.74 -13.63
C GLU A 323 -6.02 -20.62 -13.94
N THR A 324 -5.56 -21.11 -15.11
CA THR A 324 -4.18 -20.96 -15.57
C THR A 324 -3.76 -19.49 -15.65
N ARG A 325 -4.67 -18.61 -16.14
CA ARG A 325 -4.40 -17.15 -16.18
C ARG A 325 -4.27 -16.54 -14.78
N LYS A 326 -5.04 -16.99 -13.78
CA LYS A 326 -4.89 -16.51 -12.39
C LYS A 326 -3.50 -16.83 -11.87
N VAL A 327 -3.00 -18.05 -12.09
CA VAL A 327 -1.66 -18.47 -11.69
C VAL A 327 -0.62 -17.59 -12.38
N LEU A 328 -0.63 -17.49 -13.70
CA LEU A 328 0.33 -16.73 -14.49
C LEU A 328 0.29 -15.20 -14.19
N LEU A 329 -0.86 -14.67 -13.81
CA LEU A 329 -1.01 -13.27 -13.41
C LEU A 329 -0.74 -13.05 -11.92
N HIS A 330 -0.40 -14.09 -11.18
CA HIS A 330 -0.16 -14.01 -9.73
C HIS A 330 -1.34 -13.35 -8.98
N HIS A 331 -2.56 -13.70 -9.37
CA HIS A 331 -3.77 -13.33 -8.65
C HIS A 331 -4.00 -14.37 -7.55
N THR A 332 -4.14 -13.92 -6.31
CA THR A 332 -4.35 -14.80 -5.14
C THR A 332 -5.55 -15.70 -5.36
N THR A 333 -5.35 -17.01 -5.24
CA THR A 333 -6.41 -18.02 -5.37
C THR A 333 -6.74 -18.71 -4.05
N GLY A 334 -6.19 -18.27 -2.92
CA GLY A 334 -6.48 -18.86 -1.62
C GLY A 334 -6.00 -20.31 -1.40
N ASP A 335 -5.56 -20.97 -2.46
CA ASP A 335 -5.15 -22.39 -2.46
C ASP A 335 -4.03 -22.60 -3.48
N ILE A 336 -2.82 -22.14 -3.14
CA ILE A 336 -1.64 -22.41 -3.94
C ILE A 336 -0.87 -23.53 -3.24
N THR A 337 -1.03 -24.73 -3.74
CA THR A 337 -0.06 -25.80 -3.50
C THR A 337 1.30 -25.33 -4.00
N THR A 338 2.26 -25.16 -3.09
CA THR A 338 3.62 -24.70 -3.38
C THR A 338 4.46 -25.74 -4.15
N HIS A 339 3.89 -26.91 -4.44
CA HIS A 339 4.54 -28.00 -5.14
C HIS A 339 3.90 -28.18 -6.52
N TYR A 340 4.61 -27.74 -7.56
CA TYR A 340 4.23 -27.99 -8.94
C TYR A 340 4.92 -29.25 -9.45
N SER A 341 4.16 -30.14 -10.04
CA SER A 341 4.70 -31.24 -10.82
C SER A 341 5.31 -30.73 -12.13
N SER A 342 6.20 -31.53 -12.75
CA SER A 342 6.72 -31.20 -14.09
C SER A 342 5.63 -31.10 -15.14
N ALA A 343 4.51 -31.81 -14.98
CA ALA A 343 3.35 -31.73 -15.89
C ALA A 343 2.62 -30.39 -15.77
N GLU A 344 2.39 -29.90 -14.53
CA GLU A 344 1.78 -28.60 -14.28
C GLU A 344 2.67 -27.46 -14.77
N LEU A 345 3.98 -27.52 -14.55
CA LEU A 345 4.92 -26.54 -15.09
C LEU A 345 4.92 -26.52 -16.62
N ARG A 346 4.82 -27.70 -17.28
CA ARG A 346 4.70 -27.78 -18.74
C ARG A 346 3.42 -27.11 -19.22
N GLU A 347 2.28 -27.36 -18.57
CA GLU A 347 1.02 -26.67 -18.92
C GLU A 347 1.17 -25.14 -18.85
N LEU A 348 1.83 -24.62 -17.80
CA LEU A 348 2.06 -23.19 -17.66
C LEU A 348 3.00 -22.64 -18.75
N ILE A 349 4.06 -23.39 -19.12
CA ILE A 349 4.99 -23.01 -20.20
C ILE A 349 4.26 -22.99 -21.54
N ASP A 350 3.51 -24.04 -21.87
CA ASP A 350 2.74 -24.12 -23.11
C ASP A 350 1.73 -22.97 -23.21
N ALA A 351 1.08 -22.65 -22.09
CA ALA A 351 0.14 -21.53 -22.01
C ALA A 351 0.81 -20.17 -22.27
N VAL A 352 2.03 -19.93 -21.77
CA VAL A 352 2.73 -18.66 -22.04
C VAL A 352 3.37 -18.63 -23.42
N ASP A 353 3.68 -19.75 -24.04
CA ASP A 353 4.19 -19.81 -25.42
C ASP A 353 3.10 -19.49 -26.44
N CYS A 354 1.84 -19.83 -26.17
CA CYS A 354 0.70 -19.48 -27.05
C CYS A 354 0.59 -17.98 -27.36
N ILE A 355 1.14 -17.08 -26.51
CA ILE A 355 1.05 -15.63 -26.73
C ILE A 355 2.19 -15.07 -27.59
N CYS A 356 3.15 -15.86 -28.02
CA CYS A 356 4.33 -15.39 -28.71
C CYS A 356 4.10 -15.08 -30.21
N ASN A 357 3.06 -15.66 -30.80
CA ASN A 357 2.76 -15.51 -32.23
C ASN A 357 1.78 -14.35 -32.47
N ALA A 358 2.20 -13.36 -33.22
CA ALA A 358 1.38 -12.21 -33.60
C ALA A 358 0.11 -12.60 -34.42
N GLU A 359 0.16 -13.75 -35.08
CA GLU A 359 -0.91 -14.24 -35.97
C GLU A 359 -2.07 -14.91 -35.25
N SER A 360 -1.91 -15.31 -33.99
CA SER A 360 -2.96 -15.99 -33.22
C SER A 360 -3.97 -15.05 -32.55
N GLY A 361 -3.83 -13.75 -32.71
CA GLY A 361 -4.65 -12.77 -32.02
C GLY A 361 -5.86 -12.30 -32.81
N VAL A 362 -7.05 -12.81 -32.50
CA VAL A 362 -8.30 -12.12 -32.85
C VAL A 362 -8.19 -10.67 -32.34
N SER A 363 -8.38 -9.71 -33.27
CA SER A 363 -8.40 -8.27 -32.90
C SER A 363 -9.49 -8.05 -31.86
N LEU A 364 -9.08 -7.79 -30.61
CA LEU A 364 -10.03 -7.52 -29.53
C LEU A 364 -10.46 -6.06 -29.62
N THR A 365 -11.69 -5.84 -30.01
CA THR A 365 -12.33 -4.52 -30.00
C THR A 365 -12.67 -4.14 -28.56
N VAL A 366 -12.21 -2.98 -28.11
CA VAL A 366 -12.65 -2.41 -26.83
C VAL A 366 -14.06 -1.86 -27.04
N LEU A 367 -15.04 -2.54 -26.47
CA LEU A 367 -16.42 -2.05 -26.45
C LEU A 367 -16.48 -0.88 -25.44
N LYS A 368 -16.55 0.34 -25.92
CA LYS A 368 -16.95 1.50 -25.11
C LYS A 368 -18.46 1.59 -25.13
N ARG A 369 -19.08 1.65 -23.94
CA ARG A 369 -20.47 2.14 -23.85
C ARG A 369 -20.46 3.59 -24.35
N ALA A 370 -21.23 3.91 -25.38
CA ALA A 370 -21.55 5.28 -25.71
C ALA A 370 -22.30 5.86 -24.48
N ASN A 371 -21.77 6.90 -23.87
CA ASN A 371 -22.52 7.66 -22.90
C ASN A 371 -23.72 8.25 -23.65
N THR A 372 -24.89 7.68 -23.47
CA THR A 372 -26.15 8.39 -23.76
C THR A 372 -26.25 9.48 -22.71
N GLY A 373 -26.13 10.74 -23.16
CA GLY A 373 -26.19 11.97 -22.42
C GLY A 373 -27.39 12.16 -21.51
#